data_3d8c59926ff8e28daeb37f36039e1a4e
#
_entry.id   3d8c59926ff8e28daeb37f36039e1a4e
#
_cell.length_a   1.000
_cell.length_b   1.000
_cell.length_c   1.000
_cell.angle_alpha   90.00
_cell.angle_beta   90.00
_cell.angle_gamma   90.00
#
_symmetry.space_group_name_H-M   'P 1'
#
loop_
_entity.id
_entity.type
_entity.pdbx_description
1 polymer ?
#
loop_
_entity_poly.entity_id
_entity_poly.type
_entity_poly.pdbx_seq_one_letter_code
_entity_poly.pdbx_strand_id
1 'polypeptide(L)'
;YDFTDNKNSIGCVYVVRDPRNVITSLKNHYQLDNDQAFSWITNKNNYIYNILDFENSGYGDFQFISSWSVNYKSWNVQKKIPIKIIKYEDVLNYTYVVFTDVIKFIYKTTNNSQRLDKEKIKKTLRSTSFDALKKNEMKRGFSEAVFDRVDKNKKVPFFNLGPKNNWKKILDKDLIKKIDEVFEKDLNELNYK
;
A
#
# COMPACT_ATOMS: atom_id res chain seq x y z
N TYR A 1 3.75 16.96 -11.62
CA TYR A 1 3.99 17.45 -10.26
C TYR A 1 5.42 17.11 -9.86
N ASP A 2 6.21 18.13 -9.53
CA ASP A 2 7.60 18.00 -9.10
C ASP A 2 7.64 17.78 -7.57
N PHE A 3 7.22 16.60 -7.10
CA PHE A 3 7.20 16.29 -5.67
C PHE A 3 8.51 15.67 -5.17
N THR A 4 9.40 15.25 -6.07
CA THR A 4 10.75 14.78 -5.73
C THR A 4 11.71 14.91 -6.92
N ASP A 5 13.01 14.89 -6.65
CA ASP A 5 14.09 14.91 -7.63
C ASP A 5 15.30 14.08 -7.16
N ASN A 6 16.35 14.03 -7.98
CA ASN A 6 17.58 13.28 -7.68
C ASN A 6 18.44 13.88 -6.56
N LYS A 7 18.11 15.06 -6.03
CA LYS A 7 18.78 15.64 -4.85
C LYS A 7 18.18 15.09 -3.56
N ASN A 8 16.87 14.79 -3.59
CA ASN A 8 16.11 14.34 -2.43
C ASN A 8 15.87 12.83 -2.41
N SER A 9 15.94 12.17 -3.58
CA SER A 9 15.60 10.74 -3.70
C SER A 9 16.49 10.06 -4.74
N ILE A 10 17.05 8.92 -4.39
CA ILE A 10 17.90 8.11 -5.28
C ILE A 10 17.08 7.15 -6.15
N GLY A 11 15.85 6.88 -5.79
CA GLY A 11 14.91 6.02 -6.52
C GLY A 11 13.69 5.70 -5.67
N CYS A 12 12.69 5.08 -6.31
CA CYS A 12 11.46 4.69 -5.64
C CYS A 12 11.04 3.26 -6.05
N VAL A 13 10.57 2.48 -5.09
CA VAL A 13 9.82 1.25 -5.33
C VAL A 13 8.36 1.53 -5.01
N TYR A 14 7.52 1.53 -6.04
CA TYR A 14 6.09 1.79 -5.90
C TYR A 14 5.30 0.49 -6.00
N VAL A 15 4.49 0.19 -4.99
CA VAL A 15 3.63 -0.99 -4.98
C VAL A 15 2.22 -0.57 -5.35
N VAL A 16 1.72 -1.04 -6.50
CA VAL A 16 0.33 -0.85 -6.91
C VAL A 16 -0.48 -2.09 -6.59
N ARG A 17 -1.74 -1.90 -6.20
CA ARG A 17 -2.70 -2.98 -5.93
C ARG A 17 -4.04 -2.69 -6.57
N ASP A 18 -4.78 -3.73 -6.96
CA ASP A 18 -6.16 -3.62 -7.44
C ASP A 18 -7.00 -2.73 -6.50
N PRO A 19 -7.61 -1.62 -7.00
CA PRO A 19 -8.35 -0.68 -6.16
C PRO A 19 -9.51 -1.33 -5.42
N ARG A 20 -10.08 -2.43 -5.96
CA ARG A 20 -11.13 -3.20 -5.30
C ARG A 20 -10.62 -3.92 -4.04
N ASN A 21 -9.36 -4.37 -4.05
CA ASN A 21 -8.71 -4.90 -2.84
C ASN A 21 -8.20 -3.80 -1.91
N VAL A 22 -7.87 -2.62 -2.44
CA VAL A 22 -7.51 -1.46 -1.60
C VAL A 22 -8.70 -1.02 -0.78
N ILE A 23 -9.89 -0.91 -1.41
CA ILE A 23 -11.11 -0.46 -0.71
C ILE A 23 -11.54 -1.43 0.40
N THR A 24 -11.37 -2.76 0.22
CA THR A 24 -11.62 -3.73 1.30
C THR A 24 -10.71 -3.52 2.50
N SER A 25 -9.45 -3.15 2.26
CA SER A 25 -8.49 -2.85 3.31
C SER A 25 -8.82 -1.54 4.03
N LEU A 26 -9.20 -0.49 3.30
CA LEU A 26 -9.63 0.80 3.85
C LEU A 26 -10.88 0.64 4.74
N LYS A 27 -11.89 -0.11 4.24
CA LYS A 27 -13.10 -0.41 5.01
C LYS A 27 -12.78 -1.05 6.36
N ASN A 28 -11.85 -2.00 6.39
CA ASN A 28 -11.45 -2.65 7.63
C ASN A 28 -10.65 -1.68 8.52
N HIS A 29 -9.59 -1.08 7.99
CA HIS A 29 -8.66 -0.28 8.78
C HIS A 29 -9.32 0.96 9.38
N TYR A 30 -10.03 1.72 8.54
CA TYR A 30 -10.71 2.94 8.96
C TYR A 30 -12.19 2.72 9.33
N GLN A 31 -12.67 1.47 9.33
CA GLN A 31 -14.06 1.10 9.69
C GLN A 31 -15.08 1.92 8.87
N LEU A 32 -14.86 2.01 7.56
CA LEU A 32 -15.67 2.81 6.63
C LEU A 32 -16.83 1.97 6.07
N ASP A 33 -17.94 2.64 5.80
CA ASP A 33 -18.97 2.10 4.93
C ASP A 33 -18.56 2.14 3.45
N ASN A 34 -19.43 1.70 2.55
CA ASN A 34 -19.14 1.63 1.12
C ASN A 34 -18.90 3.00 0.49
N ASP A 35 -19.76 3.97 0.81
CA ASP A 35 -19.71 5.31 0.19
C ASP A 35 -18.50 6.10 0.72
N GLN A 36 -18.20 5.99 2.00
CA GLN A 36 -17.01 6.58 2.60
C GLN A 36 -15.72 6.00 1.97
N ALA A 37 -15.64 4.69 1.83
CA ALA A 37 -14.48 4.03 1.26
C ALA A 37 -14.33 4.33 -0.24
N PHE A 38 -15.44 4.41 -0.98
CA PHE A 38 -15.44 4.82 -2.38
C PHE A 38 -15.00 6.28 -2.54
N SER A 39 -15.57 7.19 -1.73
CA SER A 39 -15.14 8.58 -1.69
C SER A 39 -13.66 8.72 -1.40
N TRP A 40 -13.12 7.93 -0.46
CA TRP A 40 -11.70 7.95 -0.12
C TRP A 40 -10.80 7.67 -1.34
N ILE A 41 -11.04 6.59 -2.08
CA ILE A 41 -10.16 6.21 -3.19
C ILE A 41 -10.35 7.06 -4.46
N THR A 42 -11.48 7.79 -4.55
CA THR A 42 -11.80 8.65 -5.70
C THR A 42 -11.50 10.13 -5.46
N ASN A 43 -11.34 10.56 -4.21
CA ASN A 43 -11.09 11.95 -3.84
C ASN A 43 -9.67 12.39 -4.26
N LYS A 44 -9.60 13.34 -5.21
CA LYS A 44 -8.31 13.89 -5.69
C LYS A 44 -7.59 14.76 -4.66
N ASN A 45 -8.30 15.24 -3.65
CA ASN A 45 -7.75 16.06 -2.57
C ASN A 45 -7.55 15.26 -1.27
N ASN A 46 -7.48 13.93 -1.36
CA ASN A 46 -7.33 13.08 -0.20
C ASN A 46 -5.94 13.20 0.43
N TYR A 47 -5.90 13.28 1.74
CA TYR A 47 -4.68 13.32 2.56
C TYR A 47 -4.92 12.63 3.89
N ILE A 48 -3.84 12.20 4.53
CA ILE A 48 -3.83 11.72 5.91
C ILE A 48 -2.80 12.52 6.72
N TYR A 49 -3.12 12.73 7.99
CA TYR A 49 -2.21 13.30 8.98
C TYR A 49 -2.63 12.86 10.38
N ASN A 50 -1.68 12.84 11.30
CA ASN A 50 -1.98 12.56 12.68
C ASN A 50 -2.34 13.86 13.42
N ILE A 51 -3.63 14.09 13.64
CA ILE A 51 -4.11 15.30 14.30
C ILE A 51 -3.64 15.40 15.76
N LEU A 52 -3.55 14.27 16.48
CA LEU A 52 -3.13 14.26 17.88
C LEU A 52 -1.66 14.66 18.03
N ASP A 53 -0.80 14.20 17.11
CA ASP A 53 0.60 14.61 17.11
C ASP A 53 0.71 16.11 16.79
N PHE A 54 -0.09 16.61 15.86
CA PHE A 54 -0.12 18.04 15.53
C PHE A 54 -0.60 18.88 16.73
N GLU A 55 -1.66 18.47 17.41
CA GLU A 55 -2.18 19.16 18.59
C GLU A 55 -1.17 19.16 19.77
N ASN A 56 -0.43 18.07 19.93
CA ASN A 56 0.53 17.93 21.04
C ASN A 56 1.90 18.54 20.76
N SER A 57 2.40 18.49 19.54
CA SER A 57 3.79 18.87 19.18
C SER A 57 3.89 19.99 18.17
N GLY A 58 2.77 20.44 17.58
CA GLY A 58 2.74 21.40 16.48
C GLY A 58 3.22 20.82 15.14
N TYR A 59 3.46 19.49 15.08
CA TYR A 59 3.89 18.77 13.90
C TYR A 59 3.01 17.54 13.68
N GLY A 60 2.46 17.39 12.49
CA GLY A 60 1.71 16.21 12.04
C GLY A 60 2.36 15.61 10.81
N ASP A 61 2.38 14.29 10.72
CA ASP A 61 2.87 13.56 9.55
C ASP A 61 1.85 13.66 8.40
N PHE A 62 1.88 14.81 7.70
CA PHE A 62 0.96 15.09 6.59
C PHE A 62 1.40 14.34 5.35
N GLN A 63 0.51 13.50 4.83
CA GLN A 63 0.71 12.76 3.59
C GLN A 63 -0.40 13.08 2.60
N PHE A 64 -0.06 13.72 1.49
CA PHE A 64 -0.99 13.92 0.38
C PHE A 64 -1.10 12.63 -0.43
N ILE A 65 -2.26 12.00 -0.38
CA ILE A 65 -2.52 10.70 -1.01
C ILE A 65 -3.14 10.86 -2.40
N SER A 66 -4.06 11.83 -2.57
CA SER A 66 -4.91 11.99 -3.75
C SER A 66 -5.81 10.77 -4.00
N SER A 67 -6.46 10.69 -5.17
CA SER A 67 -7.19 9.48 -5.56
C SER A 67 -6.22 8.35 -5.93
N TRP A 68 -6.68 7.10 -5.86
CA TRP A 68 -5.88 5.92 -6.24
C TRP A 68 -5.25 6.06 -7.63
N SER A 69 -6.03 6.49 -8.64
CA SER A 69 -5.57 6.69 -10.00
C SER A 69 -4.51 7.79 -10.13
N VAL A 70 -4.75 8.96 -9.50
CA VAL A 70 -3.81 10.08 -9.56
C VAL A 70 -2.51 9.74 -8.82
N ASN A 71 -2.59 9.06 -7.68
CA ASN A 71 -1.43 8.61 -6.94
C ASN A 71 -0.55 7.69 -7.80
N TYR A 72 -1.14 6.63 -8.36
CA TYR A 72 -0.42 5.72 -9.26
C TYR A 72 0.20 6.46 -10.45
N LYS A 73 -0.59 7.28 -11.17
CA LYS A 73 -0.11 8.00 -12.36
C LYS A 73 1.00 8.99 -12.03
N SER A 74 0.94 9.67 -10.90
CA SER A 74 1.97 10.62 -10.50
C SER A 74 3.35 9.96 -10.38
N TRP A 75 3.40 8.72 -9.87
CA TRP A 75 4.63 7.94 -9.80
C TRP A 75 5.01 7.34 -11.16
N ASN A 76 4.04 6.84 -11.94
CA ASN A 76 4.31 6.21 -13.24
C ASN A 76 4.91 7.19 -14.27
N VAL A 77 4.52 8.46 -14.23
CA VAL A 77 5.04 9.49 -15.15
C VAL A 77 6.30 10.18 -14.64
N GLN A 78 6.70 9.96 -13.40
CA GLN A 78 7.91 10.57 -12.82
C GLN A 78 9.17 10.04 -13.54
N LYS A 79 10.02 10.98 -14.05
CA LYS A 79 11.23 10.66 -14.80
C LYS A 79 12.52 11.20 -14.20
N LYS A 80 12.43 11.98 -13.10
CA LYS A 80 13.58 12.60 -12.45
C LYS A 80 14.42 11.63 -11.62
N ILE A 81 13.80 10.52 -11.19
CA ILE A 81 14.43 9.45 -10.43
C ILE A 81 14.07 8.09 -11.03
N PRO A 82 14.90 7.07 -10.87
CA PRO A 82 14.54 5.70 -11.22
C PRO A 82 13.32 5.22 -10.40
N ILE A 83 12.33 4.63 -11.09
CA ILE A 83 11.15 4.07 -10.42
C ILE A 83 10.96 2.62 -10.85
N LYS A 84 10.69 1.77 -9.86
CA LYS A 84 10.28 0.39 -10.04
C LYS A 84 8.86 0.21 -9.55
N ILE A 85 7.93 0.01 -10.50
CA ILE A 85 6.52 -0.30 -10.16
C ILE A 85 6.36 -1.82 -10.10
N ILE A 86 5.75 -2.31 -9.05
CA ILE A 86 5.42 -3.72 -8.85
C ILE A 86 3.95 -3.88 -8.46
N LYS A 87 3.30 -4.93 -8.92
CA LYS A 87 1.94 -5.27 -8.49
C LYS A 87 1.99 -6.06 -7.18
N TYR A 88 1.11 -5.75 -6.27
CA TYR A 88 0.99 -6.51 -5.02
C TYR A 88 0.66 -7.98 -5.29
N GLU A 89 -0.12 -8.26 -6.30
CA GLU A 89 -0.49 -9.62 -6.73
C GLU A 89 0.75 -10.43 -7.18
N ASP A 90 1.71 -9.78 -7.85
CA ASP A 90 2.99 -10.41 -8.22
C ASP A 90 3.85 -10.70 -6.99
N VAL A 91 3.81 -9.80 -5.98
CA VAL A 91 4.47 -10.05 -4.70
C VAL A 91 3.89 -11.29 -4.03
N LEU A 92 2.58 -11.50 -4.08
CA LEU A 92 1.94 -12.68 -3.50
C LEU A 92 2.28 -13.97 -4.25
N ASN A 93 2.25 -13.92 -5.58
CA ASN A 93 2.40 -15.12 -6.42
C ASN A 93 3.86 -15.51 -6.64
N TYR A 94 4.77 -14.53 -6.67
CA TYR A 94 6.18 -14.70 -7.03
C TYR A 94 7.10 -14.01 -6.03
N THR A 95 6.80 -14.08 -4.74
CA THR A 95 7.43 -13.32 -3.64
C THR A 95 8.96 -13.28 -3.73
N TYR A 96 9.62 -14.44 -3.88
CA TYR A 96 11.08 -14.52 -3.93
C TYR A 96 11.67 -13.81 -5.16
N VAL A 97 11.05 -13.98 -6.32
CA VAL A 97 11.50 -13.38 -7.59
C VAL A 97 11.35 -11.87 -7.52
N VAL A 98 10.16 -11.39 -7.17
CA VAL A 98 9.86 -9.94 -7.06
C VAL A 98 10.75 -9.28 -6.02
N PHE A 99 10.91 -9.87 -4.84
CA PHE A 99 11.77 -9.31 -3.79
C PHE A 99 13.24 -9.27 -4.20
N THR A 100 13.74 -10.33 -4.84
CA THR A 100 15.11 -10.36 -5.40
C THR A 100 15.32 -9.27 -6.43
N ASP A 101 14.33 -9.03 -7.27
CA ASP A 101 14.38 -8.01 -8.31
C ASP A 101 14.32 -6.58 -7.75
N VAL A 102 13.59 -6.37 -6.65
CA VAL A 102 13.63 -5.12 -5.87
C VAL A 102 15.02 -4.87 -5.29
N ILE A 103 15.67 -5.89 -4.71
CA ILE A 103 17.02 -5.75 -4.15
C ILE A 103 18.01 -5.39 -5.28
N LYS A 104 17.92 -6.04 -6.45
CA LYS A 104 18.75 -5.68 -7.61
C LYS A 104 18.54 -4.24 -8.06
N PHE A 105 17.29 -3.78 -8.08
CA PHE A 105 16.98 -2.40 -8.39
C PHE A 105 17.63 -1.44 -7.38
N ILE A 106 17.52 -1.72 -6.08
CA ILE A 106 18.16 -0.92 -5.03
C ILE A 106 19.67 -0.91 -5.21
N TYR A 107 20.30 -2.06 -5.42
CA TYR A 107 21.76 -2.14 -5.63
C TYR A 107 22.20 -1.32 -6.85
N LYS A 108 21.43 -1.39 -7.95
CA LYS A 108 21.71 -0.59 -9.15
C LYS A 108 21.62 0.91 -8.87
N THR A 109 20.56 1.36 -8.19
CA THR A 109 20.34 2.79 -7.92
C THR A 109 21.30 3.36 -6.89
N THR A 110 21.80 2.54 -5.97
CA THR A 110 22.77 2.92 -4.94
C THR A 110 24.23 2.64 -5.35
N ASN A 111 24.48 2.21 -6.58
CA ASN A 111 25.81 1.78 -7.07
C ASN A 111 26.47 0.73 -6.14
N ASN A 112 25.66 -0.14 -5.55
CA ASN A 112 26.14 -1.20 -4.66
C ASN A 112 26.52 -2.43 -5.48
N SER A 113 27.80 -2.83 -5.40
CA SER A 113 28.35 -3.99 -6.11
C SER A 113 28.26 -5.30 -5.32
N GLN A 114 27.60 -5.32 -4.17
CA GLN A 114 27.51 -6.53 -3.35
C GLN A 114 26.77 -7.65 -4.08
N ARG A 115 27.25 -8.87 -3.86
CA ARG A 115 26.58 -10.07 -4.36
C ARG A 115 25.30 -10.33 -3.54
N LEU A 116 24.23 -10.75 -4.23
CA LEU A 116 22.98 -11.14 -3.58
C LEU A 116 23.19 -12.35 -2.67
N ASP A 117 22.84 -12.19 -1.41
CA ASP A 117 22.83 -13.28 -0.42
C ASP A 117 21.46 -13.97 -0.45
N LYS A 118 21.41 -15.11 -1.12
CA LYS A 118 20.16 -15.89 -1.30
C LYS A 118 19.59 -16.40 0.04
N GLU A 119 20.44 -16.78 0.98
CA GLU A 119 19.96 -17.29 2.28
C GLU A 119 19.42 -16.18 3.15
N LYS A 120 20.05 -15.01 3.13
CA LYS A 120 19.55 -13.81 3.80
C LYS A 120 18.17 -13.40 3.23
N ILE A 121 18.01 -13.43 1.89
CA ILE A 121 16.72 -13.16 1.24
C ILE A 121 15.66 -14.15 1.74
N LYS A 122 15.91 -15.46 1.71
CA LYS A 122 14.96 -16.47 2.19
C LYS A 122 14.59 -16.27 3.66
N LYS A 123 15.58 -15.98 4.52
CA LYS A 123 15.36 -15.72 5.95
C LYS A 123 14.47 -14.49 6.15
N THR A 124 14.74 -13.40 5.42
CA THR A 124 13.94 -12.17 5.46
C THR A 124 12.49 -12.46 5.08
N LEU A 125 12.26 -13.14 3.95
CA LEU A 125 10.91 -13.48 3.48
C LEU A 125 10.12 -14.35 4.47
N ARG A 126 10.78 -15.27 5.18
CA ARG A 126 10.13 -16.06 6.23
C ARG A 126 9.74 -15.22 7.43
N SER A 127 10.65 -14.36 7.91
CA SER A 127 10.41 -13.52 9.10
C SER A 127 9.40 -12.39 8.86
N THR A 128 9.20 -11.97 7.61
CA THR A 128 8.25 -10.93 7.18
C THR A 128 7.02 -11.50 6.47
N SER A 129 6.79 -12.81 6.54
CA SER A 129 5.57 -13.40 6.00
C SER A 129 4.33 -12.84 6.72
N PHE A 130 3.19 -12.77 6.02
CA PHE A 130 1.94 -12.27 6.59
C PHE A 130 1.60 -12.94 7.93
N ASP A 131 1.74 -14.26 8.01
CA ASP A 131 1.44 -15.01 9.23
C ASP A 131 2.41 -14.68 10.38
N ALA A 132 3.70 -14.47 10.07
CA ALA A 132 4.69 -14.05 11.06
C ALA A 132 4.38 -12.65 11.61
N LEU A 133 4.05 -11.70 10.72
CA LEU A 133 3.69 -10.33 11.10
C LEU A 133 2.39 -10.30 11.90
N LYS A 134 1.35 -11.02 11.46
CA LYS A 134 0.08 -11.14 12.18
C LYS A 134 0.29 -11.72 13.58
N LYS A 135 1.11 -12.77 13.71
CA LYS A 135 1.44 -13.36 15.02
C LYS A 135 2.19 -12.38 15.92
N ASN A 136 3.07 -11.56 15.36
CA ASN A 136 3.76 -10.51 16.11
C ASN A 136 2.79 -9.42 16.57
N GLU A 137 1.87 -8.97 15.72
CA GLU A 137 0.82 -8.02 16.10
C GLU A 137 -0.02 -8.54 17.27
N MET A 138 -0.46 -9.81 17.22
CA MET A 138 -1.23 -10.42 18.29
C MET A 138 -0.46 -10.48 19.63
N LYS A 139 0.87 -10.60 19.59
CA LYS A 139 1.70 -10.71 20.81
C LYS A 139 2.14 -9.38 21.39
N ARG A 140 2.46 -8.40 20.54
CA ARG A 140 3.15 -7.16 20.91
C ARG A 140 2.37 -5.90 20.52
N GLY A 141 1.24 -6.06 19.83
CA GLY A 141 0.56 -4.96 19.16
C GLY A 141 1.29 -4.51 17.91
N PHE A 142 0.71 -3.52 17.23
CA PHE A 142 1.30 -2.87 16.07
C PHE A 142 1.01 -1.36 16.15
N SER A 143 1.99 -0.52 15.86
CA SER A 143 1.87 0.94 15.98
C SER A 143 0.75 1.50 15.09
N GLU A 144 0.65 0.99 13.86
CA GLU A 144 -0.34 1.43 12.86
C GLU A 144 -1.76 0.86 13.08
N ALA A 145 -1.95 -0.01 14.08
CA ALA A 145 -3.26 -0.53 14.39
C ALA A 145 -4.13 0.54 15.06
N VAL A 146 -5.24 0.90 14.40
CA VAL A 146 -6.16 1.94 14.88
C VAL A 146 -7.11 1.42 15.96
N PHE A 147 -7.63 2.32 16.78
CA PHE A 147 -8.65 1.97 17.77
C PHE A 147 -10.00 1.68 17.10
N ASP A 148 -10.73 0.73 17.67
CA ASP A 148 -12.10 0.45 17.23
C ASP A 148 -12.99 1.67 17.50
N ARG A 149 -13.90 1.99 16.55
CA ARG A 149 -14.78 3.16 16.67
C ARG A 149 -15.80 3.04 17.78
N VAL A 150 -16.23 1.81 18.07
CA VAL A 150 -17.25 1.50 19.08
C VAL A 150 -16.59 1.21 20.43
N ASP A 151 -15.62 0.30 20.47
CA ASP A 151 -14.91 -0.08 21.68
C ASP A 151 -13.47 0.48 21.68
N LYS A 152 -13.31 1.66 22.28
CA LYS A 152 -12.03 2.36 22.36
C LYS A 152 -10.93 1.61 23.12
N ASN A 153 -11.26 0.51 23.80
CA ASN A 153 -10.28 -0.35 24.48
C ASN A 153 -9.71 -1.42 23.53
N LYS A 154 -10.27 -1.58 22.33
CA LYS A 154 -9.83 -2.54 21.34
C LYS A 154 -9.15 -1.84 20.15
N LYS A 155 -8.23 -2.55 19.54
CA LYS A 155 -7.62 -2.14 18.26
C LYS A 155 -8.12 -3.02 17.13
N VAL A 156 -8.34 -2.40 15.98
CA VAL A 156 -8.61 -3.12 14.72
C VAL A 156 -7.30 -3.73 14.23
N PRO A 157 -7.24 -5.05 14.01
CA PRO A 157 -6.01 -5.68 13.53
C PRO A 157 -5.57 -5.09 12.18
N PHE A 158 -4.30 -4.68 12.12
CA PHE A 158 -3.70 -4.18 10.87
C PHE A 158 -3.51 -5.33 9.87
N PHE A 159 -2.93 -6.47 10.34
CA PHE A 159 -2.78 -7.68 9.54
C PHE A 159 -4.08 -8.49 9.53
N ASN A 160 -5.10 -8.00 8.81
CA ASN A 160 -6.43 -8.60 8.77
C ASN A 160 -6.51 -9.78 7.76
N LEU A 161 -6.92 -9.52 6.53
CA LEU A 161 -7.14 -10.56 5.50
C LEU A 161 -5.87 -10.95 4.74
N GLY A 162 -4.96 -9.99 4.51
CA GLY A 162 -3.70 -10.22 3.81
C GLY A 162 -3.89 -10.92 2.45
N PRO A 163 -3.22 -12.08 2.23
CA PRO A 163 -3.35 -12.85 0.99
C PRO A 163 -4.77 -13.39 0.73
N LYS A 164 -5.60 -13.49 1.75
CA LYS A 164 -7.01 -13.95 1.64
C LYS A 164 -7.97 -12.82 1.24
N ASN A 165 -7.47 -11.59 1.09
CA ASN A 165 -8.29 -10.48 0.65
C ASN A 165 -8.75 -10.69 -0.79
N ASN A 166 -10.03 -11.04 -0.94
CA ASN A 166 -10.66 -11.28 -2.23
C ASN A 166 -11.89 -10.39 -2.36
N TRP A 167 -11.75 -9.28 -3.07
CA TRP A 167 -12.79 -8.30 -3.29
C TRP A 167 -14.09 -8.91 -3.88
N LYS A 168 -13.98 -9.94 -4.75
CA LYS A 168 -15.15 -10.62 -5.36
C LYS A 168 -16.06 -11.27 -4.33
N LYS A 169 -15.54 -11.60 -3.15
CA LYS A 169 -16.30 -12.22 -2.05
C LYS A 169 -16.74 -11.22 -0.97
N ILE A 170 -16.14 -10.03 -0.96
CA ILE A 170 -16.28 -9.07 0.15
C ILE A 170 -17.14 -7.87 -0.27
N LEU A 171 -16.97 -7.39 -1.49
CA LEU A 171 -17.69 -6.22 -1.99
C LEU A 171 -19.02 -6.62 -2.61
N ASP A 172 -20.02 -5.76 -2.44
CA ASP A 172 -21.28 -5.87 -3.18
C ASP A 172 -21.12 -5.47 -4.65
N LYS A 173 -22.08 -5.90 -5.47
CA LYS A 173 -22.03 -5.71 -6.92
C LYS A 173 -22.10 -4.25 -7.35
N ASP A 174 -22.83 -3.42 -6.61
CA ASP A 174 -23.03 -2.01 -6.96
C ASP A 174 -21.74 -1.23 -6.73
N LEU A 175 -21.04 -1.49 -5.62
CA LEU A 175 -19.76 -0.88 -5.34
C LEU A 175 -18.69 -1.34 -6.35
N ILE A 176 -18.66 -2.62 -6.71
CA ILE A 176 -17.76 -3.14 -7.74
C ILE A 176 -17.99 -2.41 -9.06
N LYS A 177 -19.25 -2.25 -9.48
CA LYS A 177 -19.61 -1.56 -10.72
C LYS A 177 -19.13 -0.10 -10.70
N LYS A 178 -19.38 0.64 -9.61
CA LYS A 178 -18.92 2.03 -9.44
C LYS A 178 -17.39 2.13 -9.56
N ILE A 179 -16.64 1.20 -8.96
CA ILE A 179 -15.17 1.17 -9.01
C ILE A 179 -14.69 0.86 -10.44
N ASP A 180 -15.29 -0.12 -11.08
CA ASP A 180 -14.95 -0.54 -12.45
C ASP A 180 -15.19 0.58 -13.46
N GLU A 181 -16.26 1.34 -13.32
CA GLU A 181 -16.59 2.50 -14.17
C GLU A 181 -15.57 3.64 -13.98
N VAL A 182 -15.28 4.00 -12.73
CA VAL A 182 -14.39 5.13 -12.43
C VAL A 182 -12.94 4.84 -12.82
N PHE A 183 -12.46 3.61 -12.60
CA PHE A 183 -11.07 3.23 -12.85
C PHE A 183 -10.88 2.35 -14.09
N GLU A 184 -11.84 2.32 -15.01
CA GLU A 184 -11.83 1.43 -16.19
C GLU A 184 -10.51 1.48 -16.96
N LYS A 185 -10.02 2.69 -17.27
CA LYS A 185 -8.76 2.88 -18.02
C LYS A 185 -7.56 2.34 -17.25
N ASP A 186 -7.49 2.62 -15.95
CA ASP A 186 -6.38 2.21 -15.09
C ASP A 186 -6.38 0.70 -14.84
N LEU A 187 -7.57 0.10 -14.69
CA LEU A 187 -7.72 -1.35 -14.57
C LEU A 187 -7.26 -2.09 -15.83
N ASN A 188 -7.57 -1.53 -17.01
CA ASN A 188 -7.09 -2.08 -18.28
C ASN A 188 -5.57 -1.91 -18.42
N GLU A 189 -5.02 -0.73 -18.15
CA GLU A 189 -3.58 -0.45 -18.20
C GLU A 189 -2.78 -1.41 -17.31
N LEU A 190 -3.30 -1.65 -16.10
CA LEU A 190 -2.68 -2.52 -15.12
C LEU A 190 -3.05 -4.00 -15.25
N ASN A 191 -3.85 -4.39 -16.25
CA ASN A 191 -4.34 -5.77 -16.44
C ASN A 191 -4.99 -6.35 -15.17
N TYR A 192 -5.92 -5.62 -14.57
CA TYR A 192 -6.78 -6.05 -13.46
C TYR A 192 -8.19 -6.48 -13.91
N LYS A 193 -8.50 -6.34 -15.19
CA LYS A 193 -9.71 -6.87 -15.82
C LYS A 193 -9.49 -8.26 -16.37
#